data_4f3eca1effdd9a210816991f7a683447
#
_entry.id   4f3eca1effdd9a210816991f7a683447
#
_cell.length_a   1.000
_cell.length_b   1.000
_cell.length_c   1.000
_cell.angle_alpha   90.00
_cell.angle_beta   90.00
_cell.angle_gamma   90.00
#
_symmetry.space_group_name_H-M   'P 1'
#
loop_
_entity.id
_entity.type
_entity.pdbx_description
1 polymer ?
#
loop_
_entity_poly.entity_id
_entity_poly.type
_entity_poly.pdbx_seq_one_letter_code
_entity_poly.pdbx_strand_id
1 'polypeptide(L)'
;MKLKVEIVGLVSAVLILSSVLALANQSNNEHLLPFKEKTIIDFHAHVAGLGYGNSGCFINDEMRNNFRFKFYLMAMGTSLKELEREGDKVIFKKISAAVADSNVVDKTVILSLDGVINEQGELDKAQTQIYVPNEYVYEQTKLYPNLLYAASINPYRKDAIDRLVQAKANGAVLVKWIPSIMYIDPADPVIIPFYQKMVELNMPLLSHTGMEKSFSHAKDELADPRKLDLPLSLGVNVIAAHIATTGHSHGEENFERILPMVTQYPNLYGDISSLTQINKLGYVKKVLAHPELKGRLIYGTDWPLQFFPLISPWYHLDELKVSEAISISKIKNQWDRDVALKIGMGLDAEAFTLGNILLASKAL
;
A
#
# COMPACT_ATOMS: atom_id res chain seq x y z
N MET A 1 53.28 -22.49 -17.98
CA MET A 1 52.03 -23.23 -17.70
C MET A 1 51.03 -22.44 -16.84
N LYS A 2 51.45 -21.73 -15.77
CA LYS A 2 50.53 -20.90 -14.93
C LYS A 2 49.81 -19.80 -15.69
N LEU A 3 50.44 -19.05 -16.59
CA LEU A 3 49.83 -17.93 -17.33
C LEU A 3 48.70 -18.38 -18.27
N LYS A 4 48.78 -19.58 -18.87
CA LYS A 4 47.68 -20.12 -19.71
C LYS A 4 46.43 -20.52 -18.92
N VAL A 5 46.61 -20.97 -17.67
CA VAL A 5 45.49 -21.35 -16.80
C VAL A 5 44.71 -20.12 -16.32
N GLU A 6 45.43 -19.02 -16.01
CA GLU A 6 44.78 -17.75 -15.59
C GLU A 6 44.02 -17.09 -16.74
N ILE A 7 44.54 -17.13 -17.97
CA ILE A 7 43.86 -16.59 -19.15
C ILE A 7 42.61 -17.41 -19.48
N VAL A 8 42.64 -18.72 -19.41
CA VAL A 8 41.48 -19.60 -19.62
C VAL A 8 40.40 -19.36 -18.55
N GLY A 9 40.82 -19.17 -17.29
CA GLY A 9 39.90 -18.84 -16.19
C GLY A 9 39.23 -17.49 -16.39
N LEU A 10 39.95 -16.46 -16.84
CA LEU A 10 39.41 -15.13 -17.10
C LEU A 10 38.45 -15.14 -18.30
N VAL A 11 38.79 -15.83 -19.39
CA VAL A 11 37.93 -15.96 -20.56
C VAL A 11 36.66 -16.74 -20.24
N SER A 12 36.75 -17.79 -19.43
CA SER A 12 35.57 -18.54 -18.97
C SER A 12 34.67 -17.70 -18.07
N ALA A 13 35.22 -16.89 -17.16
CA ALA A 13 34.46 -15.98 -16.32
C ALA A 13 33.74 -14.88 -17.15
N VAL A 14 34.41 -14.33 -18.17
CA VAL A 14 33.81 -13.33 -19.06
C VAL A 14 32.73 -13.96 -19.95
N LEU A 15 32.89 -15.19 -20.43
CA LEU A 15 31.88 -15.90 -21.19
C LEU A 15 30.66 -16.29 -20.34
N ILE A 16 30.86 -16.67 -19.08
CA ILE A 16 29.78 -16.93 -18.14
C ILE A 16 29.03 -15.61 -17.82
N LEU A 17 29.76 -14.53 -17.59
CA LEU A 17 29.17 -13.22 -17.34
C LEU A 17 28.41 -12.69 -18.56
N SER A 18 28.92 -12.87 -19.77
CA SER A 18 28.27 -12.47 -21.00
C SER A 18 27.05 -13.34 -21.34
N SER A 19 27.07 -14.65 -21.06
CA SER A 19 25.92 -15.53 -21.20
C SER A 19 24.82 -15.25 -20.15
N VAL A 20 25.20 -14.95 -18.91
CA VAL A 20 24.25 -14.51 -17.86
C VAL A 20 23.62 -13.16 -18.24
N LEU A 21 24.40 -12.21 -18.78
CA LEU A 21 23.90 -10.93 -19.28
C LEU A 21 23.02 -11.08 -20.53
N ALA A 22 23.34 -12.03 -21.43
CA ALA A 22 22.53 -12.31 -22.63
C ALA A 22 21.20 -12.99 -22.25
N LEU A 23 21.22 -13.96 -21.32
CA LEU A 23 20.02 -14.58 -20.77
C LEU A 23 19.15 -13.55 -20.01
N ALA A 24 19.76 -12.65 -19.24
CA ALA A 24 19.06 -11.56 -18.58
C ALA A 24 18.42 -10.57 -19.58
N ASN A 25 18.99 -10.37 -20.75
CA ASN A 25 18.39 -9.52 -21.79
C ASN A 25 17.24 -10.20 -22.54
N GLN A 26 17.18 -11.53 -22.63
CA GLN A 26 16.07 -12.25 -23.22
C GLN A 26 14.86 -12.37 -22.29
N SER A 27 15.06 -12.32 -20.96
CA SER A 27 14.00 -12.45 -19.96
C SER A 27 13.32 -11.12 -19.57
N ASN A 28 13.64 -10.02 -20.26
CA ASN A 28 13.34 -8.67 -19.80
C ASN A 28 11.85 -8.32 -19.62
N ASN A 29 10.91 -9.15 -20.09
CA ASN A 29 9.49 -8.87 -19.97
C ASN A 29 8.62 -10.09 -19.59
N GLU A 30 9.18 -11.27 -19.35
CA GLU A 30 8.39 -12.46 -19.01
C GLU A 30 7.55 -12.28 -17.75
N HIS A 31 8.06 -11.53 -16.75
CA HIS A 31 7.33 -11.23 -15.51
C HIS A 31 6.13 -10.30 -15.70
N LEU A 32 6.09 -9.56 -16.83
CA LEU A 32 5.00 -8.65 -17.18
C LEU A 32 4.06 -9.24 -18.25
N LEU A 33 4.36 -10.41 -18.78
CA LEU A 33 3.60 -11.09 -19.87
C LEU A 33 2.13 -11.38 -19.55
N PRO A 34 1.71 -11.65 -18.26
CA PRO A 34 0.29 -11.88 -17.98
C PRO A 34 -0.60 -10.68 -18.30
N PHE A 35 -0.03 -9.48 -18.34
CA PHE A 35 -0.76 -8.23 -18.54
C PHE A 35 -0.51 -7.68 -19.95
N LYS A 36 -1.50 -7.88 -20.85
CA LYS A 36 -1.43 -7.38 -22.24
C LYS A 36 -1.72 -5.88 -22.34
N GLU A 37 -2.40 -5.32 -21.35
CA GLU A 37 -2.85 -3.94 -21.28
C GLU A 37 -2.65 -3.41 -19.85
N LYS A 38 -2.66 -2.08 -19.68
CA LYS A 38 -2.69 -1.44 -18.37
C LYS A 38 -4.06 -1.66 -17.72
N THR A 39 -4.18 -2.65 -16.87
CA THR A 39 -5.44 -3.00 -16.21
C THR A 39 -5.31 -3.05 -14.67
N ILE A 40 -4.11 -2.90 -14.16
CA ILE A 40 -3.82 -2.99 -12.74
C ILE A 40 -4.13 -1.64 -12.09
N ILE A 41 -4.90 -1.68 -11.00
CA ILE A 41 -5.09 -0.55 -10.11
C ILE A 41 -4.37 -0.84 -8.80
N ASP A 42 -3.48 0.08 -8.40
CA ASP A 42 -2.84 0.06 -7.09
C ASP A 42 -3.81 0.65 -6.05
N PHE A 43 -4.25 -0.15 -5.09
CA PHE A 43 -5.24 0.25 -4.07
C PHE A 43 -4.61 0.90 -2.83
N HIS A 44 -3.27 1.01 -2.76
CA HIS A 44 -2.62 1.43 -1.53
C HIS A 44 -1.39 2.33 -1.79
N ALA A 45 -1.63 3.63 -1.97
CA ALA A 45 -0.55 4.61 -2.09
C ALA A 45 -0.78 5.79 -1.15
N HIS A 46 0.19 6.04 -0.27
CA HIS A 46 0.16 7.15 0.67
C HIS A 46 0.74 8.43 0.06
N VAL A 47 0.20 9.55 0.49
CA VAL A 47 0.82 10.87 0.30
C VAL A 47 1.01 11.51 1.67
N ALA A 48 1.89 12.49 1.74
CA ALA A 48 2.11 13.31 2.91
C ALA A 48 2.34 14.76 2.47
N GLY A 49 2.22 15.68 3.40
CA GLY A 49 2.49 17.10 3.15
C GLY A 49 2.85 17.82 4.43
N LEU A 50 3.43 18.99 4.29
CA LEU A 50 3.92 19.84 5.38
C LEU A 50 3.14 21.15 5.51
N GLY A 51 2.03 21.31 4.77
CA GLY A 51 1.23 22.53 4.73
C GLY A 51 1.64 23.51 3.63
N TYR A 52 2.66 23.16 2.84
CA TYR A 52 3.11 24.06 1.77
C TYR A 52 2.09 24.12 0.63
N GLY A 53 1.88 25.35 0.14
CA GLY A 53 0.87 25.59 -0.90
C GLY A 53 -0.56 25.51 -0.39
N ASN A 54 -0.78 25.79 0.89
CA ASN A 54 -2.10 25.75 1.56
C ASN A 54 -2.80 24.37 1.48
N SER A 55 -2.00 23.29 1.50
CA SER A 55 -2.54 21.91 1.43
C SER A 55 -3.40 21.52 2.64
N GLY A 56 -3.23 22.19 3.78
CA GLY A 56 -3.82 21.80 5.05
C GLY A 56 -3.20 20.55 5.69
N CYS A 57 -2.23 19.92 5.01
CA CYS A 57 -1.47 18.81 5.56
C CYS A 57 -0.58 19.25 6.72
N PHE A 58 -0.29 18.32 7.63
CA PHE A 58 0.78 18.52 8.60
C PHE A 58 1.39 17.19 9.05
N ILE A 59 2.60 17.27 9.57
CA ILE A 59 3.31 16.21 10.27
C ILE A 59 3.81 16.83 11.57
N ASN A 60 3.59 16.16 12.70
CA ASN A 60 4.03 16.66 14.00
C ASN A 60 5.56 16.70 14.13
N ASP A 61 6.06 17.42 15.13
CA ASP A 61 7.51 17.63 15.30
C ASP A 61 8.24 16.33 15.63
N GLU A 62 7.61 15.39 16.32
CA GLU A 62 8.21 14.10 16.65
C GLU A 62 8.51 13.29 15.39
N MET A 63 7.54 13.20 14.45
CA MET A 63 7.72 12.54 13.16
C MET A 63 8.72 13.30 12.27
N ARG A 64 8.71 14.64 12.26
CA ARG A 64 9.65 15.47 11.48
C ARG A 64 11.09 15.30 11.95
N ASN A 65 11.30 15.13 13.26
CA ASN A 65 12.62 14.92 13.85
C ASN A 65 13.07 13.46 13.78
N ASN A 66 12.21 12.52 13.38
CA ASN A 66 12.56 11.14 13.17
C ASN A 66 13.51 11.02 11.97
N PHE A 67 14.59 10.21 12.10
CA PHE A 67 15.53 10.00 10.99
C PHE A 67 14.86 9.44 9.73
N ARG A 68 13.74 8.71 9.86
CA ARG A 68 12.95 8.16 8.75
C ARG A 68 12.33 9.24 7.87
N PHE A 69 12.08 10.44 8.40
CA PHE A 69 11.46 11.53 7.65
C PHE A 69 12.23 11.87 6.36
N LYS A 70 13.56 11.94 6.45
CA LYS A 70 14.41 12.17 5.26
C LYS A 70 14.31 11.05 4.23
N PHE A 71 14.19 9.80 4.69
CA PHE A 71 14.00 8.66 3.80
C PHE A 71 12.64 8.69 3.11
N TYR A 72 11.59 9.11 3.80
CA TYR A 72 10.25 9.26 3.19
C TYR A 72 10.25 10.35 2.12
N LEU A 73 10.87 11.50 2.35
CA LEU A 73 11.01 12.54 1.32
C LEU A 73 11.76 12.02 0.08
N MET A 74 12.87 11.31 0.31
CA MET A 74 13.64 10.69 -0.78
C MET A 74 12.81 9.64 -1.53
N ALA A 75 12.07 8.80 -0.82
CA ALA A 75 11.19 7.77 -1.39
C ALA A 75 10.07 8.37 -2.24
N MET A 76 9.52 9.52 -1.81
CA MET A 76 8.56 10.32 -2.59
C MET A 76 9.23 11.08 -3.75
N GLY A 77 10.53 10.95 -3.93
CA GLY A 77 11.28 11.65 -4.98
C GLY A 77 11.34 13.17 -4.80
N THR A 78 11.21 13.69 -3.58
CA THR A 78 11.14 15.11 -3.27
C THR A 78 12.12 15.54 -2.19
N SER A 79 12.19 16.85 -1.93
CA SER A 79 12.98 17.45 -0.86
C SER A 79 12.19 18.58 -0.19
N LEU A 80 12.61 18.97 1.03
CA LEU A 80 12.01 20.12 1.72
C LEU A 80 12.01 21.37 0.85
N LYS A 81 13.13 21.69 0.19
CA LYS A 81 13.26 22.85 -0.70
C LYS A 81 12.29 22.82 -1.87
N GLU A 82 12.02 21.63 -2.42
CA GLU A 82 11.08 21.46 -3.52
C GLU A 82 9.63 21.65 -3.03
N LEU A 83 9.28 21.08 -1.87
CA LEU A 83 7.97 21.27 -1.24
C LEU A 83 7.71 22.76 -0.90
N GLU A 84 8.71 23.45 -0.34
CA GLU A 84 8.62 24.90 -0.04
C GLU A 84 8.38 25.74 -1.30
N ARG A 85 9.07 25.40 -2.40
CA ARG A 85 8.97 26.16 -3.65
C ARG A 85 7.68 25.88 -4.42
N GLU A 86 7.28 24.61 -4.52
CA GLU A 86 6.20 24.16 -5.41
C GLU A 86 4.91 23.79 -4.69
N GLY A 87 4.97 23.67 -3.36
CA GLY A 87 3.87 23.17 -2.52
C GLY A 87 3.81 21.64 -2.49
N ASP A 88 3.03 21.11 -1.56
CA ASP A 88 2.86 19.66 -1.36
C ASP A 88 2.27 18.94 -2.61
N LYS A 89 1.61 19.67 -3.50
CA LYS A 89 1.06 19.19 -4.77
C LYS A 89 2.09 18.53 -5.69
N VAL A 90 3.38 18.83 -5.52
CA VAL A 90 4.43 18.23 -6.34
C VAL A 90 4.47 16.70 -6.20
N ILE A 91 4.06 16.15 -5.06
CA ILE A 91 4.01 14.72 -4.81
C ILE A 91 3.00 14.05 -5.75
N PHE A 92 1.79 14.62 -5.89
CA PHE A 92 0.76 14.08 -6.81
C PHE A 92 1.23 14.09 -8.26
N LYS A 93 1.89 15.18 -8.69
CA LYS A 93 2.47 15.27 -10.03
C LYS A 93 3.48 14.15 -10.28
N LYS A 94 4.35 13.86 -9.30
CA LYS A 94 5.38 12.81 -9.40
C LYS A 94 4.76 11.41 -9.43
N ILE A 95 3.78 11.14 -8.58
CA ILE A 95 3.05 9.87 -8.59
C ILE A 95 2.36 9.67 -9.94
N SER A 96 1.58 10.67 -10.40
CA SER A 96 0.89 10.60 -11.68
C SER A 96 1.84 10.33 -12.85
N ALA A 97 2.98 11.04 -12.89
CA ALA A 97 3.98 10.81 -13.92
C ALA A 97 4.57 9.38 -13.87
N ALA A 98 4.88 8.87 -12.67
CA ALA A 98 5.43 7.54 -12.50
C ALA A 98 4.43 6.42 -12.86
N VAL A 99 3.15 6.59 -12.52
CA VAL A 99 2.08 5.67 -12.93
C VAL A 99 1.83 5.76 -14.45
N ALA A 100 1.88 6.96 -15.03
CA ALA A 100 1.76 7.12 -16.49
C ALA A 100 2.89 6.40 -17.24
N ASP A 101 4.10 6.39 -16.69
CA ASP A 101 5.29 5.70 -17.23
C ASP A 101 5.31 4.19 -16.94
N SER A 102 4.38 3.66 -16.15
CA SER A 102 4.25 2.21 -15.91
C SER A 102 3.75 1.49 -17.15
N ASN A 103 4.25 0.26 -17.39
CA ASN A 103 3.79 -0.58 -18.48
C ASN A 103 2.51 -1.35 -18.15
N VAL A 104 2.22 -1.61 -16.88
CA VAL A 104 1.14 -2.51 -16.46
C VAL A 104 0.14 -1.87 -15.48
N VAL A 105 0.55 -0.86 -14.68
CA VAL A 105 -0.35 -0.18 -13.76
C VAL A 105 -1.00 1.01 -14.45
N ASP A 106 -2.33 1.01 -14.48
CA ASP A 106 -3.15 2.06 -15.10
C ASP A 106 -3.41 3.22 -14.13
N LYS A 107 -3.78 2.88 -12.89
CA LYS A 107 -4.19 3.86 -11.89
C LYS A 107 -3.66 3.51 -10.50
N THR A 108 -3.59 4.52 -9.64
CA THR A 108 -3.34 4.32 -8.20
C THR A 108 -4.34 5.09 -7.35
N VAL A 109 -4.73 4.48 -6.24
CA VAL A 109 -5.62 5.07 -5.24
C VAL A 109 -4.77 5.85 -4.24
N ILE A 110 -4.99 7.15 -4.18
CA ILE A 110 -4.29 8.05 -3.27
C ILE A 110 -5.08 8.16 -1.98
N LEU A 111 -4.45 7.79 -0.90
CA LEU A 111 -5.06 7.70 0.42
C LEU A 111 -4.94 9.03 1.17
N SER A 112 -6.07 9.63 1.54
CA SER A 112 -6.13 10.64 2.59
C SER A 112 -5.76 10.04 3.94
N LEU A 113 -5.46 10.86 4.94
CA LEU A 113 -5.20 10.39 6.29
C LEU A 113 -5.79 11.35 7.32
N ASP A 114 -6.80 10.87 8.03
CA ASP A 114 -7.40 11.58 9.16
C ASP A 114 -6.60 11.35 10.45
N GLY A 115 -6.90 12.10 11.49
CA GLY A 115 -6.16 12.06 12.75
C GLY A 115 -6.97 11.52 13.92
N VAL A 116 -6.43 11.75 15.09
CA VAL A 116 -7.06 11.48 16.38
C VAL A 116 -8.18 12.50 16.61
N ILE A 117 -9.30 12.06 17.18
CA ILE A 117 -10.47 12.90 17.48
C ILE A 117 -10.60 13.06 18.98
N ASN A 118 -10.83 14.30 19.41
CA ASN A 118 -11.05 14.63 20.82
C ASN A 118 -12.49 14.33 21.27
N GLU A 119 -12.78 14.51 22.57
CA GLU A 119 -14.11 14.29 23.15
C GLU A 119 -15.21 15.19 22.57
N GLN A 120 -14.85 16.31 21.92
CA GLN A 120 -15.78 17.22 21.25
C GLN A 120 -16.09 16.80 19.82
N GLY A 121 -15.52 15.67 19.34
CA GLY A 121 -15.69 15.16 17.98
C GLY A 121 -14.89 15.95 16.94
N GLU A 122 -13.80 16.63 17.34
CA GLU A 122 -12.95 17.46 16.48
C GLU A 122 -11.52 16.90 16.40
N LEU A 123 -10.79 17.28 15.32
CA LEU A 123 -9.42 16.87 15.13
C LEU A 123 -8.52 17.35 16.27
N ASP A 124 -7.94 16.40 17.01
CA ASP A 124 -6.90 16.67 18.00
C ASP A 124 -5.53 16.74 17.30
N LYS A 125 -5.12 17.96 16.95
CA LYS A 125 -3.83 18.18 16.30
C LYS A 125 -2.64 17.81 17.16
N ALA A 126 -2.76 17.88 18.49
CA ALA A 126 -1.68 17.59 19.41
C ALA A 126 -1.39 16.08 19.47
N GLN A 127 -2.43 15.25 19.36
CA GLN A 127 -2.31 13.80 19.35
C GLN A 127 -2.07 13.22 17.93
N THR A 128 -2.32 14.02 16.89
CA THR A 128 -2.23 13.56 15.50
C THR A 128 -0.80 13.68 14.98
N GLN A 129 -0.22 12.56 14.55
CA GLN A 129 1.16 12.52 14.04
C GLN A 129 1.30 13.02 12.61
N ILE A 130 0.31 12.69 11.77
CA ILE A 130 0.24 13.08 10.35
C ILE A 130 -1.22 13.29 9.98
N TYR A 131 -1.47 14.27 9.14
CA TYR A 131 -2.81 14.58 8.62
C TYR A 131 -2.74 14.97 7.15
N VAL A 132 -3.59 14.36 6.33
CA VAL A 132 -3.74 14.65 4.90
C VAL A 132 -5.24 14.82 4.61
N PRO A 133 -5.71 16.08 4.44
CA PRO A 133 -7.14 16.37 4.31
C PRO A 133 -7.79 15.70 3.10
N ASN A 134 -9.02 15.23 3.27
CA ASN A 134 -9.85 14.67 2.20
C ASN A 134 -10.03 15.65 1.04
N GLU A 135 -10.33 16.89 1.37
CA GLU A 135 -10.56 17.97 0.43
C GLU A 135 -9.33 18.21 -0.46
N TYR A 136 -8.15 18.18 0.16
CA TYR A 136 -6.89 18.36 -0.57
C TYR A 136 -6.61 17.20 -1.53
N VAL A 137 -6.75 15.96 -1.07
CA VAL A 137 -6.54 14.77 -1.93
C VAL A 137 -7.55 14.76 -3.08
N TYR A 138 -8.81 15.04 -2.81
CA TYR A 138 -9.86 15.16 -3.83
C TYR A 138 -9.48 16.20 -4.89
N GLU A 139 -9.14 17.43 -4.50
CA GLU A 139 -8.80 18.50 -5.44
C GLU A 139 -7.54 18.18 -6.27
N GLN A 140 -6.56 17.50 -5.68
CA GLN A 140 -5.36 17.12 -6.41
C GLN A 140 -5.61 15.96 -7.37
N THR A 141 -6.35 14.92 -6.97
CA THR A 141 -6.61 13.75 -7.82
C THR A 141 -7.46 14.10 -9.05
N LYS A 142 -8.34 15.09 -8.97
CA LYS A 142 -9.10 15.60 -10.13
C LYS A 142 -8.22 16.10 -11.28
N LEU A 143 -6.98 16.51 -10.99
CA LEU A 143 -6.05 17.03 -11.99
C LEU A 143 -5.36 15.93 -12.80
N TYR A 144 -5.47 14.67 -12.37
CA TYR A 144 -4.73 13.54 -12.93
C TYR A 144 -5.66 12.34 -13.13
N PRO A 145 -5.93 11.92 -14.39
CA PRO A 145 -6.90 10.85 -14.68
C PRO A 145 -6.48 9.46 -14.18
N ASN A 146 -5.19 9.28 -13.88
CA ASN A 146 -4.62 8.03 -13.36
C ASN A 146 -4.49 8.02 -11.82
N LEU A 147 -5.02 9.03 -11.13
CA LEU A 147 -5.10 9.07 -9.68
C LEU A 147 -6.55 8.95 -9.23
N LEU A 148 -6.85 8.03 -8.32
CA LEU A 148 -8.16 7.85 -7.72
C LEU A 148 -8.15 8.36 -6.29
N TYR A 149 -9.22 9.01 -5.87
CA TYR A 149 -9.37 9.53 -4.53
C TYR A 149 -9.88 8.47 -3.55
N ALA A 150 -9.20 8.32 -2.41
CA ALA A 150 -9.70 7.61 -1.23
C ALA A 150 -9.81 8.55 -0.04
N ALA A 151 -10.94 8.50 0.65
CA ALA A 151 -11.17 9.28 1.84
C ALA A 151 -10.53 8.61 3.08
N SER A 152 -10.25 9.42 4.10
CA SER A 152 -9.98 8.93 5.46
C SER A 152 -10.85 9.73 6.41
N ILE A 153 -11.67 9.05 7.18
CA ILE A 153 -12.65 9.68 8.08
C ILE A 153 -12.62 8.91 9.39
N ASN A 154 -12.21 9.55 10.47
CA ASN A 154 -12.31 8.98 11.79
C ASN A 154 -13.80 8.97 12.21
N PRO A 155 -14.39 7.81 12.56
CA PRO A 155 -15.81 7.67 12.82
C PRO A 155 -16.26 8.38 14.12
N TYR A 156 -15.33 8.77 14.98
CA TYR A 156 -15.62 9.54 16.19
C TYR A 156 -15.80 11.05 15.94
N ARG A 157 -15.63 11.51 14.69
CA ARG A 157 -15.95 12.89 14.34
C ARG A 157 -17.45 13.16 14.51
N LYS A 158 -17.80 14.33 15.04
CA LYS A 158 -19.20 14.78 15.14
C LYS A 158 -19.92 14.90 13.78
N ASP A 159 -19.13 15.09 12.70
CA ASP A 159 -19.58 15.22 11.31
C ASP A 159 -19.17 14.02 10.43
N ALA A 160 -18.86 12.85 11.05
CA ALA A 160 -18.35 11.68 10.33
C ALA A 160 -19.26 11.21 9.19
N ILE A 161 -20.57 11.15 9.43
CA ILE A 161 -21.56 10.71 8.43
C ILE A 161 -21.63 11.69 7.26
N ASP A 162 -21.69 12.99 7.55
CA ASP A 162 -21.75 14.04 6.51
C ASP A 162 -20.48 14.01 5.65
N ARG A 163 -19.30 13.85 6.27
CA ARG A 163 -18.03 13.67 5.56
C ARG A 163 -18.02 12.43 4.67
N LEU A 164 -18.61 11.33 5.13
CA LEU A 164 -18.67 10.09 4.35
C LEU A 164 -19.57 10.28 3.11
N VAL A 165 -20.74 10.91 3.27
CA VAL A 165 -21.64 11.26 2.17
C VAL A 165 -20.95 12.18 1.17
N GLN A 166 -20.27 13.23 1.67
CA GLN A 166 -19.53 14.16 0.82
C GLN A 166 -18.37 13.48 0.10
N ALA A 167 -17.62 12.60 0.77
CA ALA A 167 -16.54 11.84 0.15
C ALA A 167 -17.04 10.97 -1.00
N LYS A 168 -18.20 10.29 -0.80
CA LYS A 168 -18.85 9.52 -1.87
C LYS A 168 -19.27 10.40 -3.05
N ALA A 169 -19.89 11.54 -2.79
CA ALA A 169 -20.30 12.51 -3.81
C ALA A 169 -19.08 13.04 -4.59
N ASN A 170 -17.95 13.20 -3.94
CA ASN A 170 -16.67 13.60 -4.53
C ASN A 170 -15.94 12.43 -5.25
N GLY A 171 -16.56 11.25 -5.34
CA GLY A 171 -16.02 10.12 -6.07
C GLY A 171 -14.99 9.28 -5.32
N ALA A 172 -14.91 9.39 -3.98
CA ALA A 172 -14.07 8.51 -3.18
C ALA A 172 -14.34 7.04 -3.48
N VAL A 173 -13.28 6.27 -3.70
CA VAL A 173 -13.39 4.86 -4.06
C VAL A 173 -13.43 3.93 -2.86
N LEU A 174 -12.85 4.35 -1.74
CA LEU A 174 -12.85 3.64 -0.46
C LEU A 174 -12.57 4.62 0.69
N VAL A 175 -12.70 4.12 1.93
CA VAL A 175 -12.25 4.79 3.16
C VAL A 175 -10.99 4.10 3.67
N LYS A 176 -9.94 4.87 4.00
CA LYS A 176 -8.71 4.38 4.63
C LYS A 176 -8.71 4.64 6.12
N TRP A 177 -8.36 3.61 6.89
CA TRP A 177 -8.01 3.75 8.31
C TRP A 177 -6.63 3.19 8.60
N ILE A 178 -5.96 3.83 9.57
CA ILE A 178 -4.83 3.26 10.32
C ILE A 178 -5.24 3.32 11.80
N PRO A 179 -5.98 2.30 12.30
CA PRO A 179 -6.62 2.34 13.61
C PRO A 179 -5.66 2.68 14.75
N SER A 180 -4.45 2.12 14.71
CA SER A 180 -3.42 2.27 15.73
C SER A 180 -2.94 3.72 15.95
N ILE A 181 -2.95 4.57 14.91
CA ILE A 181 -2.51 5.98 15.00
C ILE A 181 -3.66 6.97 14.97
N MET A 182 -4.83 6.57 14.48
CA MET A 182 -6.06 7.37 14.48
C MET A 182 -6.89 7.17 15.74
N TYR A 183 -6.49 6.22 16.61
CA TYR A 183 -7.17 5.79 17.83
C TYR A 183 -8.62 5.37 17.58
N ILE A 184 -8.84 4.63 16.48
CA ILE A 184 -10.12 4.02 16.15
C ILE A 184 -10.14 2.59 16.68
N ASP A 185 -11.14 2.23 17.47
CA ASP A 185 -11.45 0.83 17.73
C ASP A 185 -12.47 0.33 16.71
N PRO A 186 -12.08 -0.52 15.74
CA PRO A 186 -13.01 -1.02 14.73
C PRO A 186 -14.15 -1.89 15.32
N ALA A 187 -14.00 -2.39 16.54
CA ALA A 187 -15.01 -3.19 17.24
C ALA A 187 -15.92 -2.35 18.15
N ASP A 188 -15.77 -1.02 18.20
CA ASP A 188 -16.58 -0.16 19.04
C ASP A 188 -18.03 -0.06 18.52
N PRO A 189 -19.05 -0.48 19.31
CA PRO A 189 -20.45 -0.40 18.87
C PRO A 189 -20.92 1.03 18.55
N VAL A 190 -20.30 2.06 19.12
CA VAL A 190 -20.68 3.46 18.89
C VAL A 190 -20.58 3.86 17.43
N ILE A 191 -19.71 3.20 16.66
CA ILE A 191 -19.49 3.50 15.24
C ILE A 191 -20.35 2.68 14.28
N ILE A 192 -21.28 1.85 14.77
CA ILE A 192 -22.21 1.08 13.93
C ILE A 192 -22.94 1.96 12.91
N PRO A 193 -23.46 3.16 13.25
CA PRO A 193 -24.11 4.03 12.27
C PRO A 193 -23.21 4.43 11.10
N PHE A 194 -21.90 4.58 11.34
CA PHE A 194 -20.91 4.86 10.29
C PHE A 194 -20.77 3.66 9.34
N TYR A 195 -20.67 2.44 9.85
CA TYR A 195 -20.62 1.22 9.04
C TYR A 195 -21.91 1.01 8.22
N GLN A 196 -23.09 1.23 8.82
CA GLN A 196 -24.35 1.16 8.09
C GLN A 196 -24.39 2.15 6.92
N LYS A 197 -23.88 3.37 7.12
CA LYS A 197 -23.75 4.35 6.04
C LYS A 197 -22.72 3.94 5.00
N MET A 198 -21.62 3.30 5.36
CA MET A 198 -20.64 2.74 4.40
C MET A 198 -21.29 1.70 3.50
N VAL A 199 -22.12 0.80 4.06
CA VAL A 199 -22.87 -0.22 3.31
C VAL A 199 -23.86 0.44 2.35
N GLU A 200 -24.67 1.38 2.84
CA GLU A 200 -25.64 2.13 2.03
C GLU A 200 -24.95 2.81 0.82
N LEU A 201 -23.79 3.40 1.04
CA LEU A 201 -23.03 4.10 0.01
C LEU A 201 -22.14 3.17 -0.83
N ASN A 202 -22.13 1.85 -0.57
CA ASN A 202 -21.20 0.91 -1.16
C ASN A 202 -19.75 1.43 -1.12
N MET A 203 -19.28 1.77 0.09
CA MET A 203 -17.93 2.30 0.37
C MET A 203 -17.09 1.22 1.06
N PRO A 204 -16.11 0.62 0.39
CA PRO A 204 -15.16 -0.32 1.03
C PRO A 204 -14.29 0.37 2.08
N LEU A 205 -13.87 -0.40 3.09
CA LEU A 205 -12.90 0.00 4.10
C LEU A 205 -11.54 -0.65 3.81
N LEU A 206 -10.51 0.14 3.57
CA LEU A 206 -9.11 -0.30 3.63
C LEU A 206 -8.57 0.01 5.03
N SER A 207 -8.44 -1.02 5.86
CA SER A 207 -7.96 -0.87 7.24
C SER A 207 -6.54 -1.44 7.38
N HIS A 208 -5.62 -0.65 7.95
CA HIS A 208 -4.34 -1.19 8.41
C HIS A 208 -4.59 -2.27 9.46
N THR A 209 -3.89 -3.39 9.35
CA THR A 209 -3.96 -4.52 10.28
C THR A 209 -2.55 -5.02 10.61
N GLY A 210 -2.36 -5.45 11.86
CA GLY A 210 -1.06 -5.85 12.38
C GLY A 210 -0.26 -4.70 13.00
N MET A 211 1.01 -4.96 13.30
CA MET A 211 1.87 -4.00 13.98
C MET A 211 2.27 -2.84 13.07
N GLU A 212 2.08 -1.61 13.53
CA GLU A 212 2.48 -0.38 12.83
C GLU A 212 3.89 0.05 13.22
N LYS A 213 4.80 0.20 12.24
CA LYS A 213 6.21 0.55 12.47
C LYS A 213 6.66 1.85 11.80
N SER A 214 5.80 2.51 11.04
CA SER A 214 6.17 3.68 10.24
C SER A 214 6.07 4.99 11.04
N PHE A 215 5.33 4.97 12.15
CA PHE A 215 5.05 6.13 12.98
C PHE A 215 5.85 6.13 14.29
N SER A 216 5.84 7.24 15.01
CA SER A 216 6.60 7.39 16.25
C SER A 216 5.98 6.59 17.40
N HIS A 217 4.64 6.52 17.43
CA HIS A 217 3.89 5.70 18.39
C HIS A 217 2.61 5.16 17.76
N ALA A 218 2.17 3.99 18.22
CA ALA A 218 0.97 3.33 17.76
C ALA A 218 0.33 2.52 18.90
N LYS A 219 -1.00 2.44 18.90
CA LYS A 219 -1.80 1.55 19.75
C LYS A 219 -2.12 0.29 18.95
N ASP A 220 -1.16 -0.62 18.84
CA ASP A 220 -1.25 -1.79 17.96
C ASP A 220 -2.42 -2.73 18.30
N GLU A 221 -2.92 -2.70 19.55
CA GLU A 221 -4.12 -3.42 19.97
C GLU A 221 -5.38 -3.01 19.20
N LEU A 222 -5.41 -1.80 18.62
CA LEU A 222 -6.51 -1.34 17.76
C LEU A 222 -6.44 -1.88 16.33
N ALA A 223 -5.28 -2.42 15.94
CA ALA A 223 -5.05 -3.02 14.63
C ALA A 223 -5.10 -4.57 14.67
N ASP A 224 -5.59 -5.16 15.76
CA ASP A 224 -5.90 -6.61 15.81
C ASP A 224 -6.93 -6.94 14.74
N PRO A 225 -6.64 -7.88 13.80
CA PRO A 225 -7.55 -8.21 12.70
C PRO A 225 -8.94 -8.66 13.17
N ARG A 226 -9.06 -9.27 14.38
CA ARG A 226 -10.36 -9.68 14.94
C ARG A 226 -11.31 -8.51 15.21
N LYS A 227 -10.80 -7.31 15.37
CA LYS A 227 -11.66 -6.12 15.52
C LYS A 227 -12.44 -5.79 14.24
N LEU A 228 -12.07 -6.37 13.09
CA LEU A 228 -12.81 -6.25 11.85
C LEU A 228 -14.06 -7.15 11.79
N ASP A 229 -14.30 -8.01 12.78
CA ASP A 229 -15.53 -8.82 12.86
C ASP A 229 -16.80 -7.94 12.82
N LEU A 230 -16.79 -6.80 13.50
CA LEU A 230 -17.95 -5.90 13.54
C LEU A 230 -18.31 -5.33 12.16
N PRO A 231 -17.43 -4.61 11.43
CA PRO A 231 -17.76 -4.09 10.11
C PRO A 231 -18.09 -5.21 9.11
N LEU A 232 -17.40 -6.34 9.17
CA LEU A 232 -17.65 -7.49 8.29
C LEU A 232 -19.05 -8.08 8.50
N SER A 233 -19.46 -8.27 9.76
CA SER A 233 -20.79 -8.79 10.11
C SER A 233 -21.92 -7.86 9.70
N LEU A 234 -21.64 -6.55 9.62
CA LEU A 234 -22.60 -5.53 9.15
C LEU A 234 -22.64 -5.41 7.61
N GLY A 235 -21.79 -6.16 6.88
CA GLY A 235 -21.78 -6.19 5.41
C GLY A 235 -20.84 -5.19 4.74
N VAL A 236 -19.95 -4.52 5.48
CA VAL A 236 -18.92 -3.66 4.90
C VAL A 236 -17.91 -4.52 4.13
N ASN A 237 -17.59 -4.19 2.88
CA ASN A 237 -16.45 -4.78 2.19
C ASN A 237 -15.15 -4.26 2.82
N VAL A 238 -14.36 -5.15 3.40
CA VAL A 238 -13.12 -4.78 4.11
C VAL A 238 -11.91 -5.31 3.36
N ILE A 239 -10.93 -4.45 3.16
CA ILE A 239 -9.59 -4.81 2.68
C ILE A 239 -8.64 -4.69 3.88
N ALA A 240 -8.18 -5.81 4.40
CA ALA A 240 -7.18 -5.86 5.46
C ALA A 240 -5.79 -5.58 4.85
N ALA A 241 -5.22 -4.41 5.15
CA ALA A 241 -3.92 -4.04 4.62
C ALA A 241 -2.85 -5.03 5.07
N HIS A 242 -1.96 -5.39 4.13
CA HIS A 242 -0.84 -6.31 4.36
C HIS A 242 -1.26 -7.70 4.85
N ILE A 243 -2.54 -8.08 4.72
CA ILE A 243 -3.13 -9.34 5.22
C ILE A 243 -2.77 -9.57 6.70
N ALA A 244 -2.80 -8.51 7.52
CA ALA A 244 -2.38 -8.54 8.92
C ALA A 244 -0.96 -9.12 9.15
N THR A 245 -0.07 -9.05 8.16
CA THR A 245 1.31 -9.51 8.32
C THR A 245 2.07 -8.63 9.29
N THR A 246 2.72 -9.25 10.27
CA THR A 246 3.49 -8.73 11.39
C THR A 246 2.69 -8.48 12.67
N GLY A 247 3.40 -8.72 13.78
CA GLY A 247 2.87 -8.53 15.12
C GLY A 247 2.02 -9.69 15.62
N HIS A 248 1.68 -9.59 16.89
CA HIS A 248 0.88 -10.56 17.62
C HIS A 248 -0.21 -9.83 18.39
N SER A 249 -1.38 -10.43 18.45
CA SER A 249 -2.47 -10.01 19.31
C SER A 249 -2.89 -11.20 20.19
N HIS A 250 -3.00 -10.98 21.49
CA HIS A 250 -3.34 -12.04 22.46
C HIS A 250 -2.43 -13.29 22.37
N GLY A 251 -1.15 -13.11 22.03
CA GLY A 251 -0.16 -14.19 21.95
C GLY A 251 -0.15 -14.98 20.65
N GLU A 252 -1.01 -14.65 19.67
CA GLU A 252 -1.12 -15.29 18.36
C GLU A 252 -0.65 -14.32 17.26
N GLU A 253 0.03 -14.80 16.22
CA GLU A 253 0.41 -13.99 15.06
C GLU A 253 -0.84 -13.39 14.39
N ASN A 254 -0.81 -12.10 14.06
CA ASN A 254 -1.95 -11.43 13.43
C ASN A 254 -2.33 -12.06 12.07
N PHE A 255 -1.35 -12.55 11.32
CA PHE A 255 -1.61 -13.30 10.08
C PHE A 255 -2.43 -14.58 10.32
N GLU A 256 -2.11 -15.34 11.36
CA GLU A 256 -2.87 -16.56 11.69
C GLU A 256 -4.29 -16.21 12.19
N ARG A 257 -4.45 -15.09 12.86
CA ARG A 257 -5.74 -14.61 13.38
C ARG A 257 -6.71 -14.19 12.27
N ILE A 258 -6.22 -13.70 11.13
CA ILE A 258 -7.10 -13.27 10.01
C ILE A 258 -7.59 -14.44 9.17
N LEU A 259 -6.86 -15.56 9.07
CA LEU A 259 -7.17 -16.68 8.18
C LEU A 259 -8.57 -17.27 8.39
N PRO A 260 -9.03 -17.58 9.63
CA PRO A 260 -10.39 -18.05 9.86
C PRO A 260 -11.46 -17.06 9.40
N MET A 261 -11.16 -15.74 9.47
CA MET A 261 -12.10 -14.70 9.06
C MET A 261 -12.28 -14.67 7.54
N VAL A 262 -11.22 -14.98 6.76
CA VAL A 262 -11.32 -15.06 5.28
C VAL A 262 -12.32 -16.12 4.85
N THR A 263 -12.38 -17.24 5.56
CA THR A 263 -13.35 -18.30 5.32
C THR A 263 -14.76 -17.91 5.80
N GLN A 264 -14.85 -17.21 6.92
CA GLN A 264 -16.11 -16.81 7.53
C GLN A 264 -16.81 -15.68 6.78
N TYR A 265 -16.05 -14.70 6.27
CA TYR A 265 -16.58 -13.46 5.69
C TYR A 265 -16.27 -13.34 4.19
N PRO A 266 -17.28 -13.51 3.30
CA PRO A 266 -17.10 -13.38 1.85
C PRO A 266 -16.73 -11.96 1.41
N ASN A 267 -16.95 -10.95 2.26
CA ASN A 267 -16.64 -9.54 2.07
C ASN A 267 -15.30 -9.11 2.68
N LEU A 268 -14.45 -10.06 3.12
CA LEU A 268 -13.09 -9.80 3.55
C LEU A 268 -12.11 -10.07 2.42
N TYR A 269 -11.25 -9.10 2.15
CA TYR A 269 -10.12 -9.15 1.23
C TYR A 269 -8.83 -8.79 1.98
N GLY A 270 -7.68 -9.19 1.47
CA GLY A 270 -6.38 -8.75 1.93
C GLY A 270 -5.62 -8.05 0.83
N ASP A 271 -4.93 -6.95 1.12
CA ASP A 271 -4.00 -6.41 0.14
C ASP A 271 -2.61 -7.01 0.27
N ILE A 272 -1.90 -7.12 -0.88
CA ILE A 272 -0.56 -7.66 -0.97
C ILE A 272 0.52 -6.58 -0.89
N SER A 273 0.18 -5.41 -0.38
CA SER A 273 1.12 -4.31 -0.20
C SER A 273 2.17 -4.66 0.85
N SER A 274 3.36 -4.10 0.74
CA SER A 274 4.51 -4.29 1.65
C SER A 274 5.00 -5.72 1.86
N LEU A 275 4.41 -6.78 1.31
CA LEU A 275 4.79 -8.17 1.60
C LEU A 275 6.22 -8.53 1.18
N THR A 276 6.81 -7.74 0.28
CA THR A 276 8.18 -7.91 -0.22
C THR A 276 9.24 -7.10 0.54
N GLN A 277 8.86 -6.45 1.64
CA GLN A 277 9.80 -5.69 2.47
C GLN A 277 10.71 -6.63 3.29
N ILE A 278 11.96 -6.16 3.54
CA ILE A 278 12.97 -6.93 4.30
C ILE A 278 12.50 -7.38 5.70
N ASN A 279 11.61 -6.61 6.33
CA ASN A 279 11.02 -6.95 7.63
C ASN A 279 9.82 -7.90 7.53
N LYS A 280 9.48 -8.36 6.31
CA LYS A 280 8.36 -9.28 6.02
C LYS A 280 8.81 -10.47 5.15
N LEU A 281 10.10 -10.85 5.22
CA LEU A 281 10.61 -11.99 4.47
C LEU A 281 9.83 -13.27 4.81
N GLY A 282 9.52 -14.05 3.76
CA GLY A 282 8.76 -15.31 3.86
C GLY A 282 7.24 -15.15 3.92
N TYR A 283 6.69 -13.93 4.08
CA TYR A 283 5.23 -13.77 4.12
C TYR A 283 4.54 -14.03 2.78
N VAL A 284 5.16 -13.71 1.63
CA VAL A 284 4.60 -14.11 0.33
C VAL A 284 4.42 -15.62 0.26
N LYS A 285 5.45 -16.38 0.67
CA LYS A 285 5.38 -17.85 0.74
C LYS A 285 4.31 -18.35 1.71
N LYS A 286 4.16 -17.72 2.88
CA LYS A 286 3.05 -18.02 3.81
C LYS A 286 1.70 -17.79 3.14
N VAL A 287 1.48 -16.65 2.49
CA VAL A 287 0.24 -16.32 1.78
C VAL A 287 -0.08 -17.37 0.71
N LEU A 288 0.91 -17.77 -0.09
CA LEU A 288 0.74 -18.78 -1.14
C LEU A 288 0.44 -20.20 -0.60
N ALA A 289 0.82 -20.48 0.64
CA ALA A 289 0.51 -21.75 1.30
C ALA A 289 -0.95 -21.86 1.77
N HIS A 290 -1.72 -20.76 1.72
CA HIS A 290 -3.11 -20.68 2.20
C HIS A 290 -4.10 -20.54 1.03
N PRO A 291 -4.69 -21.67 0.54
CA PRO A 291 -5.59 -21.65 -0.61
C PRO A 291 -6.87 -20.86 -0.37
N GLU A 292 -7.29 -20.62 0.87
CA GLU A 292 -8.43 -19.78 1.25
C GLU A 292 -8.23 -18.31 0.89
N LEU A 293 -6.99 -17.87 0.70
CA LEU A 293 -6.67 -16.51 0.25
C LEU A 293 -6.79 -16.34 -1.28
N LYS A 294 -6.89 -17.45 -2.04
CA LYS A 294 -7.08 -17.36 -3.49
C LYS A 294 -8.40 -16.66 -3.83
N GLY A 295 -8.35 -15.70 -4.75
CA GLY A 295 -9.53 -14.87 -5.09
C GLY A 295 -9.92 -13.89 -3.98
N ARG A 296 -9.02 -13.62 -3.02
CA ARG A 296 -9.23 -12.67 -1.91
C ARG A 296 -8.13 -11.60 -1.83
N LEU A 297 -7.15 -11.66 -2.72
CA LEU A 297 -6.00 -10.76 -2.69
C LEU A 297 -6.19 -9.58 -3.64
N ILE A 298 -5.86 -8.38 -3.18
CA ILE A 298 -5.94 -7.14 -3.93
C ILE A 298 -4.56 -6.49 -4.00
N TYR A 299 -4.21 -5.98 -5.18
CA TYR A 299 -2.94 -5.31 -5.38
C TYR A 299 -2.88 -3.96 -4.67
N GLY A 300 -1.79 -3.75 -3.96
CA GLY A 300 -1.37 -2.51 -3.36
C GLY A 300 0.14 -2.45 -3.28
N THR A 301 0.71 -1.24 -3.36
CA THR A 301 2.15 -1.03 -3.22
C THR A 301 2.57 -0.66 -1.81
N ASP A 302 1.76 0.09 -1.09
CA ASP A 302 2.15 0.85 0.09
C ASP A 302 3.20 1.93 -0.26
N TRP A 303 3.02 2.55 -1.45
CA TRP A 303 3.89 3.66 -1.85
C TRP A 303 3.88 4.75 -0.77
N PRO A 304 5.02 5.36 -0.38
CA PRO A 304 6.31 5.39 -1.07
C PRO A 304 7.31 4.31 -0.60
N LEU A 305 6.91 3.29 0.13
CA LEU A 305 7.81 2.34 0.78
C LEU A 305 8.45 1.31 -0.19
N GLN A 306 8.45 1.60 -1.50
CA GLN A 306 8.95 0.75 -2.60
C GLN A 306 10.41 1.03 -2.97
N PHE A 307 11.30 1.28 -2.00
CA PHE A 307 12.68 1.69 -2.27
C PHE A 307 13.72 0.83 -1.56
N PHE A 308 14.94 0.81 -2.11
CA PHE A 308 16.09 0.24 -1.43
C PHE A 308 16.56 1.14 -0.27
N PRO A 309 16.91 0.61 0.92
CA PRO A 309 17.09 -0.82 1.23
C PRO A 309 15.84 -1.55 1.75
N LEU A 310 14.66 -0.96 1.73
CA LEU A 310 13.47 -1.58 2.29
C LEU A 310 12.99 -2.76 1.43
N ILE A 311 13.05 -2.63 0.10
CA ILE A 311 12.69 -3.66 -0.87
C ILE A 311 13.84 -3.91 -1.84
N SER A 312 14.14 -5.19 -2.08
CA SER A 312 15.09 -5.62 -3.10
C SER A 312 14.78 -7.05 -3.54
N PRO A 313 14.80 -7.37 -4.85
CA PRO A 313 14.65 -8.75 -5.31
C PRO A 313 15.76 -9.68 -4.78
N TRP A 314 16.92 -9.13 -4.39
CA TRP A 314 18.02 -9.89 -3.81
C TRP A 314 17.74 -10.45 -2.41
N TYR A 315 16.68 -9.98 -1.74
CA TYR A 315 16.26 -10.53 -0.44
C TYR A 315 15.44 -11.82 -0.57
N HIS A 316 15.00 -12.17 -1.79
CA HIS A 316 14.07 -13.24 -2.09
C HIS A 316 14.71 -14.35 -2.97
N LEU A 317 16.02 -14.60 -2.83
CA LEU A 317 16.72 -15.63 -3.61
C LEU A 317 16.35 -17.08 -3.21
N ASP A 318 15.57 -17.27 -2.17
CA ASP A 318 14.92 -18.54 -1.81
C ASP A 318 13.65 -18.78 -2.63
N GLU A 319 13.09 -17.74 -3.26
CA GLU A 319 11.86 -17.76 -4.06
C GLU A 319 12.14 -17.42 -5.54
N LEU A 320 13.16 -16.61 -5.80
CA LEU A 320 13.57 -16.13 -7.12
C LEU A 320 14.85 -16.79 -7.62
N LYS A 321 14.93 -17.08 -8.93
CA LYS A 321 16.21 -17.37 -9.56
C LYS A 321 17.08 -16.11 -9.62
N VAL A 322 18.40 -16.28 -9.60
CA VAL A 322 19.35 -15.17 -9.72
C VAL A 322 19.12 -14.35 -11.01
N SER A 323 18.81 -15.01 -12.14
CA SER A 323 18.49 -14.33 -13.40
C SER A 323 17.23 -13.45 -13.31
N GLU A 324 16.21 -13.89 -12.57
CA GLU A 324 15.00 -13.14 -12.29
C GLU A 324 15.30 -11.91 -11.42
N ALA A 325 16.07 -12.10 -10.33
CA ALA A 325 16.46 -11.00 -9.46
C ALA A 325 17.26 -9.92 -10.24
N ILE A 326 18.17 -10.34 -11.16
CA ILE A 326 18.88 -9.43 -12.04
C ILE A 326 17.93 -8.66 -12.95
N SER A 327 16.98 -9.34 -13.60
CA SER A 327 16.02 -8.73 -14.52
C SER A 327 15.12 -7.73 -13.81
N ILE A 328 14.55 -8.10 -12.66
CA ILE A 328 13.69 -7.25 -11.84
C ILE A 328 14.46 -6.03 -11.33
N SER A 329 15.73 -6.18 -10.91
CA SER A 329 16.57 -5.06 -10.44
C SER A 329 16.81 -3.99 -11.51
N LYS A 330 16.71 -4.32 -12.80
CA LYS A 330 16.88 -3.38 -13.91
C LYS A 330 15.64 -2.56 -14.21
N ILE A 331 14.47 -2.98 -13.72
CA ILE A 331 13.21 -2.26 -13.93
C ILE A 331 13.27 -0.93 -13.14
N LYS A 332 13.19 0.18 -13.87
CA LYS A 332 13.31 1.53 -13.27
C LYS A 332 12.01 1.99 -12.62
N ASN A 333 10.87 1.74 -13.30
CA ASN A 333 9.57 2.13 -12.77
C ASN A 333 9.25 1.32 -11.50
N GLN A 334 8.86 2.02 -10.42
CA GLN A 334 8.64 1.39 -9.11
C GLN A 334 7.44 0.44 -9.12
N TRP A 335 6.36 0.78 -9.82
CA TRP A 335 5.16 -0.06 -9.94
C TRP A 335 5.45 -1.30 -10.75
N ASP A 336 6.07 -1.16 -11.94
CA ASP A 336 6.44 -2.30 -12.78
C ASP A 336 7.38 -3.25 -12.04
N ARG A 337 8.34 -2.71 -11.29
CA ARG A 337 9.27 -3.51 -10.49
C ARG A 337 8.57 -4.26 -9.36
N ASP A 338 7.61 -3.63 -8.65
CA ASP A 338 6.85 -4.25 -7.59
C ASP A 338 5.96 -5.39 -8.13
N VAL A 339 5.27 -5.15 -9.25
CA VAL A 339 4.49 -6.18 -9.94
C VAL A 339 5.37 -7.35 -10.37
N ALA A 340 6.50 -7.06 -11.04
CA ALA A 340 7.43 -8.10 -11.50
C ALA A 340 7.99 -8.92 -10.35
N LEU A 341 8.32 -8.30 -9.22
CA LEU A 341 8.81 -8.97 -8.02
C LEU A 341 7.74 -9.92 -7.45
N LYS A 342 6.53 -9.43 -7.27
CA LYS A 342 5.41 -10.21 -6.71
C LYS A 342 5.00 -11.37 -7.61
N ILE A 343 4.95 -11.16 -8.93
CA ILE A 343 4.72 -12.24 -9.93
C ILE A 343 5.86 -13.26 -9.88
N GLY A 344 7.12 -12.81 -9.87
CA GLY A 344 8.28 -13.69 -9.79
C GLY A 344 8.28 -14.56 -8.54
N MET A 345 7.74 -14.07 -7.43
CA MET A 345 7.56 -14.82 -6.20
C MET A 345 6.32 -15.74 -6.21
N GLY A 346 5.55 -15.79 -7.29
CA GLY A 346 4.46 -16.74 -7.50
C GLY A 346 3.05 -16.22 -7.20
N LEU A 347 2.86 -14.92 -6.98
CA LEU A 347 1.52 -14.36 -6.85
C LEU A 347 0.76 -14.42 -8.20
N ASP A 348 -0.49 -14.88 -8.16
CA ASP A 348 -1.33 -15.03 -9.34
C ASP A 348 -1.71 -13.67 -9.96
N ALA A 349 -1.86 -13.63 -11.28
CA ALA A 349 -2.30 -12.44 -12.01
C ALA A 349 -3.66 -11.91 -11.52
N GLU A 350 -4.54 -12.78 -11.01
CA GLU A 350 -5.84 -12.41 -10.44
C GLU A 350 -5.70 -11.42 -9.28
N ALA A 351 -4.70 -11.58 -8.40
CA ALA A 351 -4.48 -10.69 -7.25
C ALA A 351 -4.24 -9.21 -7.68
N PHE A 352 -3.76 -8.99 -8.89
CA PHE A 352 -3.48 -7.64 -9.42
C PHE A 352 -4.71 -6.96 -10.03
N THR A 353 -5.75 -7.71 -10.39
CA THR A 353 -6.94 -7.19 -11.08
C THR A 353 -8.23 -7.34 -10.27
N LEU A 354 -8.23 -8.16 -9.20
CA LEU A 354 -9.41 -8.43 -8.40
C LEU A 354 -10.03 -7.16 -7.81
N GLY A 355 -9.21 -6.20 -7.38
CA GLY A 355 -9.68 -4.92 -6.82
C GLY A 355 -10.59 -4.13 -7.76
N ASN A 356 -10.49 -4.34 -9.08
CA ASN A 356 -11.31 -3.66 -10.07
C ASN A 356 -12.81 -3.96 -9.87
N ILE A 357 -13.15 -5.14 -9.32
CA ILE A 357 -14.54 -5.53 -9.02
C ILE A 357 -15.15 -4.59 -7.98
N LEU A 358 -14.38 -4.16 -6.98
CA LEU A 358 -14.84 -3.22 -5.96
C LEU A 358 -15.16 -1.82 -6.53
N LEU A 359 -14.57 -1.48 -7.68
CA LEU A 359 -14.84 -0.22 -8.38
C LEU A 359 -15.98 -0.36 -9.39
N ALA A 360 -16.12 -1.52 -10.03
CA ALA A 360 -17.12 -1.79 -11.06
C ALA A 360 -18.55 -1.83 -10.49
N SER A 361 -18.73 -2.21 -9.23
CA SER A 361 -20.03 -2.20 -8.53
C SER A 361 -20.65 -0.78 -8.37
N LYS A 362 -19.98 0.25 -8.90
CA LYS A 362 -20.48 1.65 -8.94
C LYS A 362 -21.35 1.97 -10.17
N ALA A 363 -21.47 1.06 -11.13
CA ALA A 363 -22.09 1.30 -12.45
C ALA A 363 -23.55 0.76 -12.59
N LEU A 364 -24.22 0.40 -11.48
CA LEU A 364 -25.63 -0.03 -11.48
C LEU A 364 -26.53 0.95 -10.75
#